data_a713aba6e14962c8936bc3e656f86dc4
#
_entry.id   a713aba6e14962c8936bc3e656f86dc4
#
_cell.length_a   1.000
_cell.length_b   1.000
_cell.length_c   1.000
_cell.angle_alpha   90.00
_cell.angle_beta   90.00
_cell.angle_gamma   90.00
#
_symmetry.space_group_name_H-M   'P 1'
#
loop_
_entity.id
_entity.type
_entity.pdbx_description
1 polymer ?
#
loop_
_entity_poly.entity_id
_entity_poly.type
_entity_poly.pdbx_seq_one_letter_code
_entity_poly.pdbx_strand_id
1 'polypeptide(L)'
;RGAEEAERRGWDGPLLALFEQMKKERYMFTEPVDGHWDGHITRDNVDRFKHPVHVTPGSRLERLTGKQTILGASMHNYRITHPARSLTVAGRTDDGTIEALEYGEQMLGVQFHPEADDQNDELFRAIL
;
A
#
# COMPACT_ATOMS: atom_id res chain seq x y z
N ARG A 1 17.72 -0.56 6.62
CA ARG A 1 17.93 -1.62 5.59
C ARG A 1 18.26 -1.02 4.22
N GLY A 2 17.51 -0.02 3.71
CA GLY A 2 17.75 0.53 2.38
C GLY A 2 19.13 1.20 2.21
N ALA A 3 19.56 1.99 3.18
CA ALA A 3 20.87 2.64 3.14
C ALA A 3 22.03 1.63 3.20
N GLU A 4 21.93 0.63 4.07
CA GLU A 4 22.91 -0.45 4.19
C GLU A 4 23.02 -1.27 2.90
N GLU A 5 21.89 -1.57 2.28
CA GLU A 5 21.84 -2.29 1.00
C GLU A 5 22.42 -1.44 -0.14
N ALA A 6 22.15 -0.14 -0.16
CA ALA A 6 22.72 0.80 -1.13
C ALA A 6 24.25 0.85 -1.01
N GLU A 7 24.77 0.93 0.21
CA GLU A 7 26.20 0.93 0.48
C GLU A 7 26.85 -0.40 0.05
N ARG A 8 26.24 -1.52 0.39
CA ARG A 8 26.72 -2.84 -0.01
C ARG A 8 26.78 -3.03 -1.52
N ARG A 9 25.83 -2.44 -2.25
CA ARG A 9 25.79 -2.47 -3.73
C ARG A 9 26.69 -1.45 -4.39
N GLY A 10 27.38 -0.62 -3.61
CA GLY A 10 28.27 0.41 -4.13
C GLY A 10 27.54 1.58 -4.79
N TRP A 11 26.31 1.87 -4.35
CA TRP A 11 25.57 3.05 -4.82
C TRP A 11 26.28 4.32 -4.40
N ASP A 12 26.20 5.35 -5.23
CA ASP A 12 26.92 6.59 -5.01
C ASP A 12 26.46 7.39 -3.81
N GLY A 13 27.33 8.33 -3.34
CA GLY A 13 27.07 9.16 -2.18
C GLY A 13 25.79 10.00 -2.23
N PRO A 14 25.39 10.59 -3.38
CA PRO A 14 24.14 11.32 -3.50
C PRO A 14 22.91 10.48 -3.21
N LEU A 15 22.86 9.24 -3.69
CA LEU A 15 21.74 8.34 -3.44
C LEU A 15 21.68 7.91 -1.97
N LEU A 16 22.84 7.62 -1.39
CA LEU A 16 22.93 7.29 0.04
C LEU A 16 22.46 8.46 0.91
N ALA A 17 22.90 9.68 0.59
CA ALA A 17 22.50 10.90 1.28
C ALA A 17 20.98 11.13 1.18
N LEU A 18 20.37 10.84 0.03
CA LEU A 18 18.92 10.92 -0.14
C LEU A 18 18.19 9.94 0.78
N PHE A 19 18.63 8.70 0.87
CA PHE A 19 18.04 7.72 1.79
C PHE A 19 18.15 8.13 3.26
N GLU A 20 19.31 8.67 3.67
CA GLU A 20 19.51 9.18 5.02
C GLU A 20 18.63 10.39 5.32
N GLN A 21 18.44 11.28 4.36
CA GLN A 21 17.55 12.42 4.48
C GLN A 21 16.09 11.96 4.59
N MET A 22 15.65 11.02 3.75
CA MET A 22 14.31 10.43 3.81
C MET A 22 14.04 9.81 5.18
N LYS A 23 15.03 9.15 5.76
CA LYS A 23 14.96 8.62 7.12
C LYS A 23 14.74 9.73 8.16
N LYS A 24 15.51 10.82 8.07
CA LYS A 24 15.42 11.95 9.01
C LYS A 24 14.09 12.71 8.91
N GLU A 25 13.63 12.93 7.70
CA GLU A 25 12.41 13.69 7.42
C GLU A 25 11.14 12.86 7.56
N ARG A 26 11.27 11.57 7.83
CA ARG A 26 10.16 10.65 8.03
C ARG A 26 9.12 10.70 6.91
N TYR A 27 9.54 10.70 5.67
CA TYR A 27 8.64 10.77 4.52
C TYR A 27 7.68 9.59 4.43
N MET A 28 8.13 8.45 4.83
CA MET A 28 7.28 7.27 4.92
C MET A 28 7.79 6.35 6.00
N PHE A 29 6.97 6.12 7.03
CA PHE A 29 7.27 5.18 8.10
C PHE A 29 6.39 3.98 7.98
N THR A 30 7.00 2.85 8.27
CA THR A 30 6.29 1.60 8.42
C THR A 30 6.51 1.04 9.82
N GLU A 31 5.51 0.35 10.35
CA GLU A 31 5.61 -0.43 11.57
C GLU A 31 4.98 -1.80 11.35
N PRO A 32 5.33 -2.81 12.16
CA PRO A 32 4.65 -4.10 12.12
C PRO A 32 3.15 -3.95 12.37
N VAL A 33 2.36 -4.76 11.67
CA VAL A 33 0.91 -4.85 11.87
C VAL A 33 0.49 -6.31 11.99
N ASP A 34 -0.39 -6.60 12.95
CA ASP A 34 -0.96 -7.92 13.14
C ASP A 34 -2.30 -8.07 12.40
N GLY A 35 -2.66 -9.29 12.07
CA GLY A 35 -3.97 -9.61 11.49
C GLY A 35 -4.08 -9.39 9.99
N HIS A 36 -3.00 -8.99 9.32
CA HIS A 36 -2.97 -8.76 7.87
C HIS A 36 -2.32 -9.89 7.08
N TRP A 37 -1.64 -10.78 7.73
CA TRP A 37 -1.06 -11.97 7.09
C TRP A 37 -0.51 -12.95 8.13
N ASP A 38 -0.71 -14.26 7.91
CA ASP A 38 -0.14 -15.31 8.74
C ASP A 38 0.96 -16.14 8.04
N GLY A 39 1.34 -15.74 6.85
CA GLY A 39 2.43 -16.39 6.10
C GLY A 39 2.01 -17.55 5.20
N HIS A 40 0.74 -17.92 5.17
CA HIS A 40 0.24 -19.09 4.44
C HIS A 40 -0.99 -18.77 3.60
N ILE A 41 -0.80 -18.20 2.41
CA ILE A 41 -1.89 -17.95 1.45
C ILE A 41 -1.83 -18.94 0.30
N THR A 42 -2.97 -19.58 0.04
CA THR A 42 -3.25 -20.39 -1.13
C THR A 42 -4.54 -19.91 -1.79
N ARG A 43 -4.83 -20.37 -3.01
CA ARG A 43 -6.12 -20.04 -3.67
C ARG A 43 -7.31 -20.47 -2.83
N ASP A 44 -7.18 -21.54 -2.06
CA ASP A 44 -8.28 -22.13 -1.27
C ASP A 44 -8.55 -21.37 0.03
N ASN A 45 -7.61 -20.57 0.52
CA ASN A 45 -7.72 -19.87 1.80
C ASN A 45 -7.64 -18.33 1.70
N VAL A 46 -7.52 -17.78 0.49
CA VAL A 46 -7.37 -16.33 0.29
C VAL A 46 -8.50 -15.52 0.92
N ASP A 47 -9.72 -16.05 0.96
CA ASP A 47 -10.87 -15.38 1.56
C ASP A 47 -10.72 -15.12 3.06
N ARG A 48 -9.89 -15.89 3.75
CA ARG A 48 -9.60 -15.69 5.18
C ARG A 48 -8.77 -14.43 5.45
N PHE A 49 -8.09 -13.92 4.41
CA PHE A 49 -7.22 -12.75 4.51
C PHE A 49 -7.83 -11.51 3.86
N LYS A 50 -9.08 -11.60 3.43
CA LYS A 50 -9.81 -10.44 2.93
C LYS A 50 -10.36 -9.63 4.08
N HIS A 51 -10.16 -8.34 3.99
CA HIS A 51 -10.76 -7.39 4.93
C HIS A 51 -11.34 -6.18 4.19
N PRO A 52 -12.32 -5.51 4.79
CA PRO A 52 -12.88 -4.30 4.21
C PRO A 52 -11.84 -3.18 4.16
N VAL A 53 -11.71 -2.56 3.00
CA VAL A 53 -10.96 -1.32 2.79
C VAL A 53 -11.97 -0.22 2.54
N HIS A 54 -12.07 0.73 3.46
CA HIS A 54 -12.96 1.87 3.33
C HIS A 54 -12.35 2.89 2.40
N VAL A 55 -13.01 3.14 1.28
CA VAL A 55 -12.53 4.02 0.22
C VAL A 55 -12.82 5.48 0.58
N THR A 56 -11.82 6.33 0.45
CA THR A 56 -11.97 7.75 0.72
C THR A 56 -12.90 8.40 -0.32
N PRO A 57 -13.98 9.09 0.11
CA PRO A 57 -14.86 9.81 -0.82
C PRO A 57 -14.11 10.83 -1.67
N GLY A 58 -14.42 10.88 -2.97
CA GLY A 58 -13.78 11.78 -3.92
C GLY A 58 -12.41 11.32 -4.42
N SER A 59 -11.91 10.19 -3.94
CA SER A 59 -10.64 9.62 -4.37
C SER A 59 -10.70 9.06 -5.79
N ARG A 60 -9.55 8.93 -6.44
CA ARG A 60 -9.45 8.21 -7.70
C ARG A 60 -9.86 6.75 -7.55
N LEU A 61 -9.52 6.14 -6.42
CA LEU A 61 -9.91 4.76 -6.12
C LEU A 61 -11.44 4.59 -6.14
N GLU A 62 -12.18 5.55 -5.57
CA GLU A 62 -13.64 5.54 -5.64
C GLU A 62 -14.14 5.65 -7.10
N ARG A 63 -13.58 6.56 -7.88
CA ARG A 63 -13.97 6.73 -9.31
C ARG A 63 -13.69 5.49 -10.14
N LEU A 64 -12.57 4.79 -9.90
CA LEU A 64 -12.17 3.60 -10.64
C LEU A 64 -13.02 2.39 -10.29
N THR A 65 -13.40 2.23 -9.03
CA THR A 65 -14.13 1.04 -8.55
C THR A 65 -15.63 1.26 -8.45
N GLY A 66 -16.08 2.50 -8.32
CA GLY A 66 -17.47 2.82 -8.03
C GLY A 66 -17.94 2.33 -6.65
N LYS A 67 -17.02 2.01 -5.76
CA LYS A 67 -17.30 1.40 -4.46
C LYS A 67 -16.86 2.29 -3.32
N GLN A 68 -17.62 2.29 -2.23
CA GLN A 68 -17.26 2.92 -0.97
C GLN A 68 -16.48 1.98 -0.05
N THR A 69 -16.60 0.68 -0.27
CA THR A 69 -15.85 -0.36 0.44
C THR A 69 -15.43 -1.44 -0.54
N ILE A 70 -14.16 -1.82 -0.44
CA ILE A 70 -13.55 -2.88 -1.24
C ILE A 70 -13.14 -4.00 -0.31
N LEU A 71 -13.31 -5.26 -0.74
CA LEU A 71 -12.68 -6.39 -0.07
C LEU A 71 -11.29 -6.59 -0.65
N GLY A 72 -10.26 -6.31 0.14
CA GLY A 72 -8.87 -6.47 -0.25
C GLY A 72 -8.25 -7.72 0.37
N ALA A 73 -7.58 -8.53 -0.43
CA ALA A 73 -6.76 -9.63 0.07
C ALA A 73 -5.48 -9.08 0.69
N SER A 74 -5.27 -9.32 1.97
CA SER A 74 -4.13 -8.80 2.71
C SER A 74 -3.03 -9.83 2.84
N MET A 75 -1.81 -9.43 2.47
CA MET A 75 -0.62 -10.28 2.51
C MET A 75 0.60 -9.47 2.96
N HIS A 76 0.45 -8.66 4.01
CA HIS A 76 1.54 -7.82 4.48
C HIS A 76 1.65 -7.81 6.01
N ASN A 77 2.89 -7.67 6.50
CA ASN A 77 3.23 -7.62 7.92
C ASN A 77 3.58 -6.22 8.41
N TYR A 78 3.58 -5.24 7.52
CA TYR A 78 3.89 -3.86 7.84
C TYR A 78 2.81 -2.94 7.33
N ARG A 79 2.59 -1.84 8.03
CA ARG A 79 1.70 -0.77 7.62
C ARG A 79 2.42 0.55 7.52
N ILE A 80 1.94 1.45 6.67
CA ILE A 80 2.42 2.82 6.55
C ILE A 80 1.82 3.64 7.68
N THR A 81 2.67 4.32 8.46
CA THR A 81 2.23 5.17 9.57
C THR A 81 2.21 6.65 9.21
N HIS A 82 3.17 7.09 8.40
CA HIS A 82 3.32 8.47 7.98
C HIS A 82 3.58 8.54 6.49
N PRO A 83 2.54 8.71 5.66
CA PRO A 83 2.73 8.91 4.23
C PRO A 83 3.38 10.28 3.96
N ALA A 84 4.09 10.40 2.83
CA ALA A 84 4.62 11.67 2.39
C ALA A 84 3.50 12.71 2.24
N ARG A 85 3.82 13.99 2.44
CA ARG A 85 2.83 15.09 2.41
C ARG A 85 2.09 15.23 1.08
N SER A 86 2.75 14.87 -0.03
CA SER A 86 2.17 14.91 -1.36
C SER A 86 1.20 13.77 -1.64
N LEU A 87 1.17 12.75 -0.79
CA LEU A 87 0.31 11.59 -0.97
C LEU A 87 -1.01 11.78 -0.21
N THR A 88 -2.09 11.38 -0.84
CA THR A 88 -3.43 11.38 -0.24
C THR A 88 -3.83 9.95 0.09
N VAL A 89 -4.37 9.73 1.28
CA VAL A 89 -4.90 8.42 1.67
C VAL A 89 -6.21 8.18 0.95
N ALA A 90 -6.27 7.12 0.17
CA ALA A 90 -7.43 6.74 -0.63
C ALA A 90 -8.22 5.56 -0.04
N GLY A 91 -7.68 4.85 0.93
CA GLY A 91 -8.38 3.75 1.60
C GLY A 91 -7.72 3.32 2.89
N ARG A 92 -8.55 2.89 3.86
CA ARG A 92 -8.13 2.38 5.17
C ARG A 92 -8.97 1.17 5.58
N THR A 93 -8.36 0.27 6.32
CA THR A 93 -9.08 -0.80 7.02
C THR A 93 -9.70 -0.32 8.33
N ASP A 94 -10.50 -1.18 8.99
CA ASP A 94 -11.16 -0.85 10.27
C ASP A 94 -10.16 -0.53 11.39
N ASP A 95 -8.98 -1.13 11.38
CA ASP A 95 -7.91 -0.84 12.35
C ASP A 95 -7.13 0.45 12.03
N GLY A 96 -7.52 1.18 10.98
CA GLY A 96 -6.88 2.41 10.55
C GLY A 96 -5.67 2.23 9.65
N THR A 97 -5.31 0.99 9.28
CA THR A 97 -4.20 0.72 8.38
C THR A 97 -4.46 1.33 7.00
N ILE A 98 -3.48 2.06 6.48
CA ILE A 98 -3.54 2.62 5.13
C ILE A 98 -3.39 1.49 4.11
N GLU A 99 -4.37 1.36 3.23
CA GLU A 99 -4.40 0.34 2.18
C GLU A 99 -4.31 0.91 0.77
N ALA A 100 -4.49 2.21 0.62
CA ALA A 100 -4.34 2.88 -0.67
C ALA A 100 -3.87 4.32 -0.50
N LEU A 101 -2.97 4.73 -1.39
CA LEU A 101 -2.40 6.07 -1.49
C LEU A 101 -2.46 6.58 -2.92
N GLU A 102 -2.68 7.87 -3.09
CA GLU A 102 -2.74 8.54 -4.38
C GLU A 102 -1.77 9.73 -4.46
N TYR A 103 -1.24 9.97 -5.65
CA TYR A 103 -0.56 11.22 -6.01
C TYR A 103 -1.23 11.81 -7.25
N GLY A 104 -2.08 12.78 -7.04
CA GLY A 104 -2.91 13.37 -8.11
C GLY A 104 -3.67 12.30 -8.91
N GLU A 105 -3.76 12.50 -10.21
CA GLU A 105 -4.34 11.52 -11.15
C GLU A 105 -3.30 10.57 -11.75
N GLN A 106 -2.04 10.70 -11.35
CA GLN A 106 -0.92 10.02 -11.99
C GLN A 106 -0.57 8.69 -11.34
N MET A 107 -0.80 8.57 -10.04
CA MET A 107 -0.35 7.42 -9.26
C MET A 107 -1.42 6.94 -8.29
N LEU A 108 -1.64 5.65 -8.28
CA LEU A 108 -2.43 4.95 -7.27
C LEU A 108 -1.61 3.73 -6.81
N GLY A 109 -1.31 3.68 -5.52
CA GLY A 109 -0.68 2.55 -4.87
C GLY A 109 -1.67 1.87 -3.94
N VAL A 110 -1.71 0.56 -3.95
CA VAL A 110 -2.52 -0.25 -3.04
C VAL A 110 -1.64 -1.22 -2.25
N GLN A 111 -2.00 -1.47 -1.01
CA GLN A 111 -1.29 -2.39 -0.12
C GLN A 111 -1.87 -3.81 -0.22
N PHE A 112 -3.18 -3.92 -0.44
CA PHE A 112 -3.82 -5.20 -0.68
C PHE A 112 -3.46 -5.76 -2.07
N HIS A 113 -3.75 -7.03 -2.29
CA HIS A 113 -3.43 -7.76 -3.51
C HIS A 113 -4.66 -7.90 -4.40
N PRO A 114 -4.90 -6.98 -5.35
CA PRO A 114 -6.06 -7.06 -6.24
C PRO A 114 -6.01 -8.26 -7.20
N GLU A 115 -4.82 -8.79 -7.46
CA GLU A 115 -4.61 -9.97 -8.31
C GLU A 115 -5.00 -11.28 -7.64
N ALA A 116 -5.29 -11.26 -6.34
CA ALA A 116 -5.59 -12.48 -5.60
C ALA A 116 -6.97 -13.08 -5.92
N ASP A 117 -7.87 -12.26 -6.47
CA ASP A 117 -9.20 -12.70 -6.90
C ASP A 117 -9.79 -11.78 -7.97
N ASP A 118 -10.97 -12.16 -8.49
CA ASP A 118 -11.63 -11.45 -9.58
C ASP A 118 -12.46 -10.22 -9.10
N GLN A 119 -12.56 -9.98 -7.80
CA GLN A 119 -13.43 -8.95 -7.25
C GLN A 119 -12.91 -7.53 -7.47
N ASN A 120 -11.62 -7.39 -7.79
CA ASN A 120 -10.94 -6.12 -8.00
C ASN A 120 -10.42 -5.94 -9.44
N ASP A 121 -10.99 -6.65 -10.40
CA ASP A 121 -10.61 -6.60 -11.81
C ASP A 121 -10.68 -5.19 -12.41
N GLU A 122 -11.59 -4.34 -11.92
CA GLU A 122 -11.72 -2.96 -12.36
C GLU A 122 -10.45 -2.13 -12.14
N LEU A 123 -9.64 -2.46 -11.14
CA LEU A 123 -8.37 -1.78 -10.91
C LEU A 123 -7.36 -2.08 -12.04
N PHE A 124 -7.33 -3.30 -12.52
CA PHE A 124 -6.48 -3.67 -13.65
C PHE A 124 -6.96 -3.06 -14.96
N ARG A 125 -8.26 -3.00 -15.18
CA ARG A 125 -8.84 -2.40 -16.38
C ARG A 125 -8.55 -0.90 -16.49
N ALA A 126 -8.40 -0.24 -15.37
CA ALA A 126 -8.07 1.19 -15.32
C ALA A 126 -6.63 1.50 -15.77
N ILE A 127 -5.75 0.50 -15.76
CA ILE A 127 -4.34 0.63 -16.16
C ILE A 127 -4.15 0.34 -17.65
N LEU A 128 -5.07 -0.38 -18.25
CA LEU A 128 -5.04 -0.76 -19.66
C LEU A 128 -5.67 0.31 -20.57
#